data_c1424b450744e11218a4b17952c75882
#
_entry.id   c1424b450744e11218a4b17952c75882
#
_cell.length_a   1.000
_cell.length_b   1.000
_cell.length_c   1.000
_cell.angle_alpha   90.00
_cell.angle_beta   90.00
_cell.angle_gamma   90.00
#
_symmetry.space_group_name_H-M   'P 1'
#
loop_
_entity.id
_entity.type
_entity.pdbx_description
1 polymer ?
#
loop_
_entity_poly.entity_id
_entity_poly.type
_entity_poly.pdbx_seq_one_letter_code
_entity_poly.pdbx_strand_id
1 'polypeptide(L)'
;MKRESASKLFYICSAGCGILAFLFIWFCAGSSDYWTLVEQTEVPGNLDTKYVIMAAIFTLASISFCTIGNRIKYYLPVVKSPRRIYYDDLILEEINNNRRFEMQVCDFINMFQKGVYGDLSAQNEKANKKYREAGKGRLIGKYHSTQGIVKIITNTDQTKMEVTFLNTIYNVA
;
A
#
# COMPACT_ATOMS: atom_id res chain seq x y z
N MET A 1 -17.82 2.22 -5.25
CA MET A 1 -17.65 1.05 -4.37
C MET A 1 -16.64 1.43 -3.28
N LYS A 2 -16.95 1.26 -1.98
CA LYS A 2 -16.03 1.57 -0.89
C LYS A 2 -14.85 0.58 -0.98
N ARG A 3 -13.62 1.05 -0.73
CA ARG A 3 -12.36 0.25 -0.79
C ARG A 3 -12.42 -1.03 0.04
N GLU A 4 -13.01 -0.93 1.21
CA GLU A 4 -13.18 -2.05 2.13
C GLU A 4 -14.05 -3.17 1.52
N SER A 5 -15.11 -2.78 0.79
CA SER A 5 -15.95 -3.72 0.08
C SER A 5 -15.23 -4.38 -1.11
N ALA A 6 -14.37 -3.62 -1.81
CA ALA A 6 -13.55 -4.17 -2.89
C ALA A 6 -12.52 -5.17 -2.36
N SER A 7 -11.79 -4.82 -1.30
CA SER A 7 -10.82 -5.73 -0.67
C SER A 7 -11.49 -7.02 -0.18
N LYS A 8 -12.66 -6.92 0.49
CA LYS A 8 -13.42 -8.09 0.95
C LYS A 8 -13.83 -8.99 -0.22
N LEU A 9 -14.25 -8.41 -1.35
CA LEU A 9 -14.60 -9.17 -2.54
C LEU A 9 -13.41 -10.00 -3.05
N PHE A 10 -12.21 -9.40 -3.15
CA PHE A 10 -11.02 -10.12 -3.58
C PHE A 10 -10.62 -11.26 -2.64
N TYR A 11 -10.80 -11.10 -1.33
CA TYR A 11 -10.56 -12.20 -0.38
C TYR A 11 -11.58 -13.33 -0.53
N ILE A 12 -12.85 -13.02 -0.78
CA ILE A 12 -13.89 -14.03 -1.04
C ILE A 12 -13.56 -14.81 -2.32
N CYS A 13 -13.16 -14.12 -3.40
CA CYS A 13 -12.74 -14.77 -4.64
C CYS A 13 -11.50 -15.64 -4.44
N SER A 14 -10.51 -15.17 -3.65
CA SER A 14 -9.32 -15.95 -3.31
C SER A 14 -9.67 -17.23 -2.57
N ALA A 15 -10.54 -17.16 -1.56
CA ALA A 15 -11.00 -18.31 -0.81
C ALA A 15 -11.76 -19.31 -1.70
N GLY A 16 -12.65 -18.82 -2.57
CA GLY A 16 -13.37 -19.65 -3.55
C GLY A 16 -12.43 -20.41 -4.49
N CYS A 17 -11.43 -19.72 -5.05
CA CYS A 17 -10.43 -20.35 -5.91
C CYS A 17 -9.60 -21.39 -5.14
N GLY A 18 -9.24 -21.12 -3.88
CA GLY A 18 -8.51 -22.07 -3.04
C GLY A 18 -9.31 -23.36 -2.77
N ILE A 19 -10.61 -23.24 -2.48
CA ILE A 19 -11.51 -24.39 -2.29
C ILE A 19 -11.60 -25.22 -3.57
N LEU A 20 -11.77 -24.57 -4.74
CA LEU A 20 -11.81 -25.28 -6.02
C LEU A 20 -10.50 -26.00 -6.31
N ALA A 21 -9.35 -25.37 -6.07
CA ALA A 21 -8.05 -26.02 -6.22
C ALA A 21 -7.94 -27.28 -5.35
N PHE A 22 -8.39 -27.20 -4.09
CA PHE A 22 -8.39 -28.33 -3.16
C PHE A 22 -9.31 -29.47 -3.64
N LEU A 23 -10.50 -29.15 -4.12
CA LEU A 23 -11.42 -30.15 -4.68
C LEU A 23 -10.83 -30.85 -5.90
N PHE A 24 -10.17 -30.14 -6.81
CA PHE A 24 -9.50 -30.76 -7.95
C PHE A 24 -8.37 -31.70 -7.54
N ILE A 25 -7.57 -31.33 -6.53
CA ILE A 25 -6.53 -32.23 -5.96
C ILE A 25 -7.17 -33.46 -5.33
N TRP A 26 -8.27 -33.28 -4.59
CA TRP A 26 -9.01 -34.37 -3.95
C TRP A 26 -9.56 -35.35 -5.00
N PHE A 27 -10.17 -34.84 -6.08
CA PHE A 27 -10.67 -35.69 -7.17
C PHE A 27 -9.53 -36.42 -7.89
N CYS A 28 -8.36 -35.79 -8.07
CA CYS A 28 -7.19 -36.42 -8.62
C CYS A 28 -6.69 -37.60 -7.75
N ALA A 29 -6.60 -37.40 -6.43
CA ALA A 29 -6.17 -38.43 -5.49
C ALA A 29 -7.19 -39.58 -5.42
N GLY A 30 -8.50 -39.26 -5.34
CA GLY A 30 -9.55 -40.25 -5.29
C GLY A 30 -9.68 -41.10 -6.55
N SER A 31 -9.41 -40.53 -7.72
CA SER A 31 -9.44 -41.31 -8.99
C SER A 31 -8.27 -42.27 -9.13
N SER A 32 -7.09 -41.91 -8.62
CA SER A 32 -5.92 -42.79 -8.67
C SER A 32 -6.07 -44.02 -7.78
N ASP A 33 -6.64 -43.86 -6.57
CA ASP A 33 -6.87 -44.99 -5.64
C ASP A 33 -7.95 -45.95 -6.12
N TYR A 34 -8.98 -45.46 -6.82
CA TYR A 34 -10.05 -46.28 -7.36
C TYR A 34 -9.56 -47.23 -8.45
N TRP A 35 -8.70 -46.78 -9.33
CA TRP A 35 -8.19 -47.60 -10.43
C TRP A 35 -7.14 -48.63 -9.99
N THR A 36 -6.32 -48.32 -9.00
CA THR A 36 -5.35 -49.29 -8.44
C THR A 36 -6.03 -50.46 -7.73
N LEU A 37 -7.23 -50.27 -7.18
CA LEU A 37 -8.01 -51.36 -6.55
C LEU A 37 -8.74 -52.22 -7.56
N VAL A 38 -9.11 -51.73 -8.74
CA VAL A 38 -9.93 -52.47 -9.72
C VAL A 38 -9.08 -53.30 -10.68
N GLU A 39 -7.87 -52.86 -11.06
CA GLU A 39 -7.11 -53.54 -12.11
C GLU A 39 -5.94 -54.40 -11.68
N GLN A 40 -5.53 -54.43 -10.42
CA GLN A 40 -4.33 -55.19 -9.94
C GLN A 40 -3.11 -55.13 -10.89
N THR A 41 -3.09 -54.22 -11.83
CA THR A 41 -1.98 -54.02 -12.75
C THR A 41 -1.17 -52.84 -12.24
N GLU A 42 0.12 -53.05 -12.00
CA GLU A 42 1.10 -52.03 -11.61
C GLU A 42 1.33 -50.95 -12.71
N VAL A 43 0.24 -50.37 -13.17
CA VAL A 43 0.35 -49.17 -14.01
C VAL A 43 0.38 -48.00 -13.07
N PRO A 44 1.46 -47.19 -13.00
CA PRO A 44 1.50 -45.99 -12.19
C PRO A 44 0.31 -45.15 -12.60
N GLY A 45 -0.60 -44.89 -11.65
CA GLY A 45 -1.85 -44.20 -11.89
C GLY A 45 -1.59 -42.94 -12.70
N ASN A 46 -2.12 -42.90 -13.89
CA ASN A 46 -1.96 -41.76 -14.78
C ASN A 46 -2.80 -40.63 -14.13
N LEU A 47 -2.14 -39.81 -13.29
CA LEU A 47 -2.72 -38.62 -12.77
C LEU A 47 -3.32 -37.87 -13.96
N ASP A 48 -4.64 -37.73 -13.99
CA ASP A 48 -5.27 -37.07 -15.12
C ASP A 48 -4.76 -35.63 -15.19
N THR A 49 -3.82 -35.41 -16.10
CA THR A 49 -3.05 -34.17 -16.25
C THR A 49 -3.95 -32.95 -16.31
N LYS A 50 -5.20 -33.12 -16.76
CA LYS A 50 -6.20 -32.05 -16.80
C LYS A 50 -6.56 -31.50 -15.40
N TYR A 51 -6.77 -32.39 -14.42
CA TYR A 51 -7.08 -31.97 -13.06
C TYR A 51 -5.89 -31.30 -12.35
N VAL A 52 -4.66 -31.76 -12.64
CA VAL A 52 -3.44 -31.12 -12.13
C VAL A 52 -3.28 -29.72 -12.68
N ILE A 53 -3.50 -29.54 -13.98
CA ILE A 53 -3.43 -28.23 -14.62
C ILE A 53 -4.50 -27.30 -14.04
N MET A 54 -5.74 -27.77 -13.89
CA MET A 54 -6.83 -26.97 -13.32
C MET A 54 -6.53 -26.58 -11.86
N ALA A 55 -6.03 -27.50 -11.05
CA ALA A 55 -5.63 -27.18 -9.67
C ALA A 55 -4.54 -26.11 -9.62
N ALA A 56 -3.54 -26.20 -10.50
CA ALA A 56 -2.48 -25.20 -10.60
C ALA A 56 -3.03 -23.81 -11.00
N ILE A 57 -3.93 -23.75 -11.98
CA ILE A 57 -4.57 -22.50 -12.42
C ILE A 57 -5.35 -21.84 -11.27
N PHE A 58 -6.18 -22.61 -10.55
CA PHE A 58 -6.95 -22.07 -9.43
C PHE A 58 -6.08 -21.66 -8.25
N THR A 59 -4.97 -22.34 -8.00
CA THR A 59 -4.00 -21.96 -6.97
C THR A 59 -3.35 -20.62 -7.31
N LEU A 60 -2.89 -20.45 -8.55
CA LEU A 60 -2.31 -19.18 -9.02
C LEU A 60 -3.32 -18.04 -8.98
N ALA A 61 -4.57 -18.28 -9.36
CA ALA A 61 -5.65 -17.30 -9.26
C ALA A 61 -5.92 -16.90 -7.81
N SER A 62 -5.95 -17.85 -6.88
CA SER A 62 -6.12 -17.60 -5.44
C SER A 62 -5.03 -16.68 -4.90
N ILE A 63 -3.75 -16.97 -5.19
CA ILE A 63 -2.61 -16.14 -4.80
C ILE A 63 -2.73 -14.74 -5.39
N SER A 64 -3.08 -14.63 -6.67
CA SER A 64 -3.23 -13.35 -7.36
C SER A 64 -4.34 -12.49 -6.73
N PHE A 65 -5.50 -13.05 -6.45
CA PHE A 65 -6.59 -12.35 -5.78
C PHE A 65 -6.22 -11.91 -4.37
N CYS A 66 -5.51 -12.76 -3.62
CA CYS A 66 -5.03 -12.42 -2.28
C CYS A 66 -4.05 -11.24 -2.33
N THR A 67 -3.10 -11.25 -3.25
CA THR A 67 -2.11 -10.16 -3.40
C THR A 67 -2.76 -8.85 -3.83
N ILE A 68 -3.73 -8.89 -4.74
CA ILE A 68 -4.52 -7.71 -5.15
C ILE A 68 -5.35 -7.18 -3.98
N GLY A 69 -6.03 -8.07 -3.23
CA GLY A 69 -6.80 -7.71 -2.04
C GLY A 69 -5.94 -7.04 -0.98
N ASN A 70 -4.74 -7.55 -0.73
CA ASN A 70 -3.76 -6.96 0.16
C ASN A 70 -3.31 -5.57 -0.34
N ARG A 71 -2.98 -5.44 -1.62
CA ARG A 71 -2.62 -4.14 -2.19
C ARG A 71 -3.73 -3.12 -2.03
N ILE A 72 -4.99 -3.47 -2.27
CA ILE A 72 -6.14 -2.58 -2.10
C ILE A 72 -6.32 -2.19 -0.64
N LYS A 73 -6.15 -3.13 0.31
CA LYS A 73 -6.29 -2.88 1.74
C LYS A 73 -5.20 -1.96 2.28
N TYR A 74 -3.96 -2.21 1.90
CA TYR A 74 -2.79 -1.50 2.43
C TYR A 74 -2.37 -0.32 1.58
N TYR A 75 -2.87 -0.20 0.34
CA TYR A 75 -2.64 1.00 -0.45
C TYR A 75 -3.43 2.14 0.19
N LEU A 76 -2.71 2.91 0.98
CA LEU A 76 -3.24 4.18 1.49
C LEU A 76 -3.69 5.01 0.29
N PRO A 77 -4.82 5.74 0.39
CA PRO A 77 -5.32 6.52 -0.73
C PRO A 77 -4.22 7.47 -1.19
N VAL A 78 -3.66 7.21 -2.36
CA VAL A 78 -2.95 8.24 -3.10
C VAL A 78 -3.97 9.35 -3.26
N VAL A 79 -3.66 10.50 -2.70
CA VAL A 79 -4.53 11.68 -2.80
C VAL A 79 -4.79 11.91 -4.28
N LYS A 80 -6.06 11.82 -4.68
CA LYS A 80 -6.50 11.79 -6.08
C LYS A 80 -6.24 13.07 -6.87
N SER A 81 -5.78 14.14 -6.24
CA SER A 81 -5.40 15.37 -6.91
C SER A 81 -3.97 15.76 -6.51
N PRO A 82 -3.14 16.22 -7.45
CA PRO A 82 -1.85 16.79 -7.10
C PRO A 82 -2.11 17.94 -6.14
N ARG A 83 -1.61 17.82 -4.91
CA ARG A 83 -1.64 18.92 -3.95
C ARG A 83 -0.81 20.06 -4.52
N ARG A 84 -1.34 21.27 -4.48
CA ARG A 84 -0.53 22.45 -4.79
C ARG A 84 0.49 22.60 -3.66
N ILE A 85 1.76 22.64 -4.00
CA ILE A 85 2.86 22.78 -3.05
C ILE A 85 3.24 24.25 -3.02
N TYR A 86 3.29 24.81 -1.83
CA TYR A 86 3.74 26.15 -1.56
C TYR A 86 4.99 26.05 -0.70
N TYR A 87 6.04 26.71 -1.12
CA TYR A 87 7.29 26.80 -0.39
C TYR A 87 7.37 28.18 0.27
N ASP A 88 7.82 28.22 1.50
CA ASP A 88 8.23 29.45 2.17
C ASP A 88 9.45 30.06 1.46
N ASP A 89 9.58 31.38 1.48
CA ASP A 89 10.66 32.09 0.78
C ASP A 89 12.05 31.59 1.17
N LEU A 90 12.27 31.29 2.45
CA LEU A 90 13.52 30.74 2.95
C LEU A 90 13.81 29.34 2.39
N ILE A 91 12.78 28.50 2.28
CA ILE A 91 12.91 27.17 1.67
C ILE A 91 13.23 27.30 0.18
N LEU A 92 12.58 28.23 -0.53
CA LEU A 92 12.85 28.49 -1.94
C LEU A 92 14.27 28.99 -2.18
N GLU A 93 14.75 29.91 -1.36
CA GLU A 93 16.11 30.41 -1.43
C GLU A 93 17.13 29.27 -1.25
N GLU A 94 16.93 28.43 -0.24
CA GLU A 94 17.83 27.30 0.02
C GLU A 94 17.76 26.24 -1.08
N ILE A 95 16.60 25.93 -1.62
CA ILE A 95 16.42 25.00 -2.75
C ILE A 95 17.23 25.51 -3.98
N ASN A 96 17.15 26.79 -4.28
CA ASN A 96 17.83 27.37 -5.42
C ASN A 96 19.37 27.38 -5.27
N ASN A 97 19.85 27.48 -4.06
CA ASN A 97 21.29 27.56 -3.74
C ASN A 97 21.93 26.20 -3.44
N ASN A 98 21.14 25.19 -3.06
CA ASN A 98 21.64 23.91 -2.56
C ASN A 98 20.88 22.72 -3.14
N ARG A 99 21.43 22.17 -4.25
CA ARG A 99 20.83 21.00 -4.91
C ARG A 99 20.64 19.78 -4.00
N ARG A 100 21.51 19.58 -3.00
CA ARG A 100 21.36 18.47 -2.06
C ARG A 100 20.15 18.67 -1.16
N PHE A 101 19.92 19.90 -0.73
CA PHE A 101 18.73 20.25 0.04
C PHE A 101 17.45 20.12 -0.80
N GLU A 102 17.47 20.54 -2.07
CA GLU A 102 16.37 20.31 -3.01
C GLU A 102 15.96 18.84 -3.07
N MET A 103 16.94 17.94 -3.25
CA MET A 103 16.67 16.49 -3.27
C MET A 103 16.06 16.01 -1.96
N GLN A 104 16.56 16.45 -0.80
CA GLN A 104 15.99 16.11 0.49
C GLN A 104 14.52 16.57 0.64
N VAL A 105 14.22 17.80 0.24
CA VAL A 105 12.85 18.33 0.27
C VAL A 105 11.92 17.53 -0.64
N CYS A 106 12.37 17.14 -1.84
CA CYS A 106 11.61 16.27 -2.73
C CYS A 106 11.33 14.90 -2.08
N ASP A 107 12.31 14.31 -1.41
CA ASP A 107 12.15 13.04 -0.69
C ASP A 107 11.17 13.19 0.48
N PHE A 108 11.23 14.26 1.25
CA PHE A 108 10.29 14.54 2.34
C PHE A 108 8.85 14.69 1.85
N ILE A 109 8.66 15.38 0.71
CA ILE A 109 7.34 15.49 0.09
C ILE A 109 6.82 14.12 -0.33
N ASN A 110 7.66 13.28 -0.93
CA ASN A 110 7.32 11.92 -1.32
C ASN A 110 6.98 11.05 -0.09
N MET A 111 7.76 11.13 0.98
CA MET A 111 7.51 10.44 2.25
C MET A 111 6.18 10.88 2.86
N PHE A 112 5.91 12.20 2.91
CA PHE A 112 4.68 12.76 3.41
C PHE A 112 3.46 12.28 2.63
N GLN A 113 3.55 12.25 1.30
CA GLN A 113 2.49 11.72 0.44
C GLN A 113 2.22 10.23 0.68
N LYS A 114 3.26 9.45 0.97
CA LYS A 114 3.16 8.03 1.33
C LYS A 114 2.63 7.81 2.76
N GLY A 115 2.58 8.86 3.60
CA GLY A 115 2.10 8.79 4.98
C GLY A 115 3.18 8.53 6.02
N VAL A 116 4.42 8.71 5.63
CA VAL A 116 5.57 8.74 6.53
C VAL A 116 5.81 10.19 6.92
N TYR A 117 5.45 10.56 8.14
CA TYR A 117 5.40 11.96 8.56
C TYR A 117 6.66 12.44 9.30
N GLY A 118 7.69 11.61 9.35
CA GLY A 118 8.95 11.93 10.01
C GLY A 118 8.86 11.88 11.54
N ASP A 119 9.54 12.80 12.21
CA ASP A 119 9.68 12.84 13.68
C ASP A 119 8.51 13.61 14.31
N LEU A 120 7.43 12.90 14.60
CA LEU A 120 6.23 13.43 15.24
C LEU A 120 5.99 12.83 16.63
N SER A 121 5.29 13.57 17.48
CA SER A 121 4.75 12.98 18.72
C SER A 121 3.68 11.94 18.42
N ALA A 122 3.53 10.94 19.30
CA ALA A 122 2.50 9.89 19.18
C ALA A 122 1.08 10.45 19.04
N GLN A 123 0.80 11.63 19.62
CA GLN A 123 -0.48 12.31 19.50
C GLN A 123 -0.71 12.83 18.08
N ASN A 124 0.31 13.44 17.47
CA ASN A 124 0.24 13.95 16.09
C ASN A 124 0.16 12.80 15.07
N GLU A 125 0.84 11.68 15.30
CA GLU A 125 0.73 10.50 14.45
C GLU A 125 -0.71 9.94 14.46
N LYS A 126 -1.33 9.80 15.62
CA LYS A 126 -2.74 9.38 15.76
C LYS A 126 -3.68 10.34 15.05
N ALA A 127 -3.47 11.67 15.21
CA ALA A 127 -4.25 12.68 14.54
C ALA A 127 -4.11 12.61 13.01
N ASN A 128 -2.87 12.49 12.51
CA ASN A 128 -2.59 12.34 11.09
C ASN A 128 -3.26 11.10 10.49
N LYS A 129 -3.21 9.96 11.19
CA LYS A 129 -3.86 8.72 10.75
C LYS A 129 -5.37 8.94 10.60
N LYS A 130 -6.02 9.51 11.63
CA LYS A 130 -7.46 9.83 11.63
C LYS A 130 -7.83 10.78 10.48
N TYR A 131 -7.07 11.86 10.29
CA TYR A 131 -7.34 12.87 9.27
C TYR A 131 -7.10 12.33 7.85
N ARG A 132 -6.11 11.47 7.68
CA ARG A 132 -5.85 10.81 6.40
C ARG A 132 -6.97 9.85 6.02
N GLU A 133 -7.45 9.05 6.96
CA GLU A 133 -8.57 8.12 6.76
C GLU A 133 -9.87 8.87 6.44
N ALA A 134 -10.10 10.00 7.11
CA ALA A 134 -11.26 10.86 6.88
C ALA A 134 -11.16 11.66 5.56
N GLY A 135 -9.97 11.80 4.96
CA GLY A 135 -9.72 12.68 3.80
C GLY A 135 -9.92 14.16 4.12
N LYS A 136 -10.00 14.52 5.39
CA LYS A 136 -10.27 15.88 5.89
C LYS A 136 -9.53 16.10 7.21
N GLY A 137 -8.98 17.29 7.37
CA GLY A 137 -8.17 17.66 8.53
C GLY A 137 -6.72 17.96 8.13
N ARG A 138 -6.03 18.68 8.98
CA ARG A 138 -4.68 19.20 8.72
C ARG A 138 -3.65 18.12 9.04
N LEU A 139 -2.92 17.64 8.02
CA LEU A 139 -1.79 16.71 8.19
C LEU A 139 -0.52 17.51 8.47
N ILE A 140 0.34 16.99 9.32
CA ILE A 140 1.62 17.61 9.72
C ILE A 140 2.74 16.58 9.52
N GLY A 141 3.87 17.00 8.97
CA GLY A 141 5.11 16.23 8.89
C GLY A 141 6.28 17.05 9.40
N LYS A 142 7.30 16.39 9.98
CA LYS A 142 8.50 17.00 10.50
C LYS A 142 9.71 16.18 10.11
N TYR A 143 10.66 16.77 9.39
CA TYR A 143 11.81 16.07 8.82
C TYR A 143 13.10 16.80 9.14
N HIS A 144 14.15 16.05 9.44
CA HIS A 144 15.48 16.59 9.65
C HIS A 144 16.24 16.66 8.33
N SER A 145 16.64 17.85 7.95
CA SER A 145 17.48 18.11 6.77
C SER A 145 18.89 18.57 7.20
N THR A 146 19.77 18.72 6.22
CA THR A 146 21.11 19.29 6.43
C THR A 146 21.09 20.77 6.80
N GLN A 147 19.99 21.48 6.51
CA GLN A 147 19.83 22.92 6.73
C GLN A 147 18.91 23.26 7.90
N GLY A 148 18.34 22.25 8.54
CA GLY A 148 17.44 22.44 9.65
C GLY A 148 16.21 21.52 9.58
N ILE A 149 15.23 21.80 10.41
CA ILE A 149 14.02 21.00 10.46
C ILE A 149 13.00 21.56 9.48
N VAL A 150 12.61 20.75 8.51
CA VAL A 150 11.57 21.05 7.52
C VAL A 150 10.23 20.55 8.04
N LYS A 151 9.23 21.42 8.04
CA LYS A 151 7.84 21.15 8.41
C LYS A 151 6.97 21.19 7.18
N ILE A 152 6.15 20.16 7.00
CA ILE A 152 5.16 20.09 5.94
C ILE A 152 3.78 20.04 6.55
N ILE A 153 2.89 20.93 6.11
CA ILE A 153 1.52 21.03 6.62
C ILE A 153 0.55 21.05 5.45
N THR A 154 -0.61 20.41 5.61
CA THR A 154 -1.72 20.59 4.66
C THR A 154 -2.78 21.55 5.21
N ASN A 155 -3.56 22.13 4.30
CA ASN A 155 -4.83 22.76 4.68
C ASN A 155 -5.85 21.69 5.13
N THR A 156 -7.00 22.13 5.67
CA THR A 156 -8.05 21.25 6.19
C THR A 156 -8.61 20.29 5.13
N ASP A 157 -8.69 20.72 3.87
CA ASP A 157 -9.21 19.91 2.75
C ASP A 157 -8.14 19.08 2.08
N GLN A 158 -6.90 19.14 2.57
CA GLN A 158 -5.73 18.41 2.07
C GLN A 158 -5.42 18.64 0.58
N THR A 159 -5.87 19.77 0.02
CA THR A 159 -5.64 20.16 -1.38
C THR A 159 -4.37 20.96 -1.57
N LYS A 160 -3.89 21.62 -0.52
CA LYS A 160 -2.67 22.44 -0.50
C LYS A 160 -1.69 21.89 0.52
N MET A 161 -0.42 22.02 0.22
CA MET A 161 0.69 21.62 1.08
C MET A 161 1.65 22.79 1.19
N GLU A 162 2.02 23.13 2.39
CA GLU A 162 2.98 24.19 2.71
C GLU A 162 4.24 23.57 3.30
N VAL A 163 5.40 23.99 2.80
CA VAL A 163 6.72 23.53 3.22
C VAL A 163 7.47 24.71 3.82
N THR A 164 7.81 24.60 5.11
CA THR A 164 8.44 25.69 5.88
C THR A 164 9.56 25.14 6.75
N PHE A 165 10.47 26.00 7.23
CA PHE A 165 11.36 25.64 8.33
C PHE A 165 10.63 25.70 9.68
N LEU A 166 10.93 24.77 10.59
CA LEU A 166 10.27 24.75 11.92
C LEU A 166 10.75 25.86 12.84
N ASN A 167 11.97 26.35 12.68
CA ASN A 167 12.62 27.32 13.57
C ASN A 167 12.94 28.63 12.86
N THR A 168 12.00 29.18 12.13
CA THR A 168 12.10 30.61 11.83
C THR A 168 11.60 31.37 13.05
N ILE A 169 12.46 31.51 14.07
CA ILE A 169 12.29 32.59 15.03
C ILE A 169 12.49 33.85 14.19
N TYR A 170 11.39 34.48 13.82
CA TYR A 170 11.44 35.84 13.35
C TYR A 170 11.96 36.68 14.54
N ASN A 171 13.26 36.90 14.58
CA ASN A 171 13.80 38.02 15.32
C ASN A 171 13.30 39.25 14.56
N VAL A 172 12.11 39.69 14.93
CA VAL A 172 11.67 41.04 14.60
C VAL A 172 12.59 41.99 15.40
N ALA A 173 13.62 42.48 14.70
CA ALA A 173 14.40 43.61 15.18
C ALA A 173 13.60 44.91 15.01
#